data_7bdc8ab408576544be8780f06aac11a7
#
_entry.id   7bdc8ab408576544be8780f06aac11a7
#
_cell.length_a   1.000
_cell.length_b   1.000
_cell.length_c   1.000
_cell.angle_alpha   90.00
_cell.angle_beta   90.00
_cell.angle_gamma   90.00
#
_symmetry.space_group_name_H-M   'P 1'
#
loop_
_entity.id
_entity.type
_entity.pdbx_description
1 polymer ?
#
loop_
_entity_poly.entity_id
_entity_poly.type
_entity_poly.pdbx_seq_one_letter_code
_entity_poly.pdbx_strand_id
1 'polypeptide(L)'
;YERARFSYDSAYRAMKKLLEKDIEITAVYAISDVMAIGAIRAILDKGLRVPEDISITGFDGSTLAEYYNPKIVSIRQPHKDMAARSVELLFNMIDLHKGSCHEIIPFELTEGKSVARID
;
A
#
# COMPACT_ATOMS: atom_id res chain seq x y z
N TYR A 1 14.87 -5.55 2.78
CA TYR A 1 13.85 -5.30 1.75
C TYR A 1 14.12 -6.10 0.48
N GLU A 2 13.07 -6.32 -0.33
CA GLU A 2 13.17 -6.82 -1.69
C GLU A 2 12.57 -5.83 -2.68
N ARG A 3 13.17 -5.73 -3.86
CA ARG A 3 12.66 -4.87 -4.94
C ARG A 3 11.64 -5.62 -5.77
N ALA A 4 10.50 -4.98 -6.01
CA ALA A 4 9.45 -5.48 -6.89
C ALA A 4 8.97 -4.37 -7.83
N ARG A 5 8.40 -4.78 -8.97
CA ARG A 5 7.64 -3.86 -9.84
C ARG A 5 6.21 -3.74 -9.30
N PHE A 6 5.51 -2.71 -9.74
CA PHE A 6 4.13 -2.41 -9.34
C PHE A 6 3.12 -3.41 -9.96
N SER A 7 3.20 -4.68 -9.54
CA SER A 7 2.33 -5.74 -10.01
C SER A 7 2.22 -6.88 -8.99
N TYR A 8 1.09 -7.59 -9.02
CA TYR A 8 0.84 -8.76 -8.17
C TYR A 8 1.95 -9.81 -8.27
N ASP A 9 2.29 -10.21 -9.48
CA ASP A 9 3.24 -11.26 -9.78
C ASP A 9 4.68 -10.90 -9.34
N SER A 10 5.09 -9.64 -9.54
CA SER A 10 6.39 -9.18 -9.08
C SER A 10 6.49 -9.15 -7.55
N ALA A 11 5.43 -8.69 -6.87
CA ALA A 11 5.36 -8.67 -5.41
C ALA A 11 5.30 -10.10 -4.83
N TYR A 12 4.55 -10.99 -5.44
CA TYR A 12 4.52 -12.41 -5.10
C TYR A 12 5.93 -13.03 -5.11
N ARG A 13 6.68 -12.84 -6.20
CA ARG A 13 8.05 -13.36 -6.32
C ARG A 13 9.01 -12.73 -5.32
N ALA A 14 8.88 -11.43 -5.06
CA ALA A 14 9.71 -10.74 -4.07
C ALA A 14 9.43 -11.27 -2.65
N MET A 15 8.15 -11.46 -2.30
CA MET A 15 7.78 -12.01 -1.00
C MET A 15 8.26 -13.45 -0.83
N LYS A 16 8.17 -14.29 -1.86
CA LYS A 16 8.76 -15.64 -1.82
C LYS A 16 10.24 -15.61 -1.46
N LYS A 17 11.01 -14.73 -2.10
CA LYS A 17 12.44 -14.54 -1.79
C LYS A 17 12.67 -14.08 -0.35
N LEU A 18 11.81 -13.22 0.18
CA LEU A 18 11.89 -12.80 1.59
C LEU A 18 11.67 -13.99 2.52
N LEU A 19 10.65 -14.82 2.24
CA LEU A 19 10.31 -16.00 3.04
C LEU A 19 11.33 -17.15 2.94
N GLU A 20 12.23 -17.10 1.97
CA GLU A 20 13.34 -18.05 1.80
C GLU A 20 14.60 -17.63 2.58
N LYS A 21 14.66 -16.39 3.08
CA LYS A 21 15.77 -15.91 3.89
C LYS A 21 15.66 -16.44 5.32
N ASP A 22 16.81 -16.67 5.93
CA ASP A 22 16.91 -17.06 7.35
C ASP A 22 16.76 -15.81 8.25
N ILE A 23 15.56 -15.20 8.18
CA ILE A 23 15.15 -14.05 9.00
C ILE A 23 13.71 -14.23 9.45
N GLU A 24 13.43 -13.87 10.68
CA GLU A 24 12.05 -13.80 11.17
C GLU A 24 11.36 -12.55 10.63
N ILE A 25 10.21 -12.74 9.96
CA ILE A 25 9.40 -11.66 9.42
C ILE A 25 8.03 -11.72 10.09
N THR A 26 7.69 -10.72 10.87
CA THR A 26 6.39 -10.59 11.54
C THR A 26 5.48 -9.55 10.88
N ALA A 27 6.04 -8.65 10.08
CA ALA A 27 5.28 -7.63 9.38
C ALA A 27 5.91 -7.24 8.03
N VAL A 28 5.06 -6.86 7.08
CA VAL A 28 5.45 -6.39 5.75
C VAL A 28 4.70 -5.09 5.42
N TYR A 29 5.44 -4.07 5.02
CA TYR A 29 4.89 -2.88 4.40
C TYR A 29 5.04 -3.01 2.88
N ALA A 30 3.92 -3.01 2.18
CA ALA A 30 3.89 -2.96 0.72
C ALA A 30 3.58 -1.53 0.25
N ILE A 31 4.34 -1.05 -0.74
CA ILE A 31 4.20 0.33 -1.24
C ILE A 31 2.94 0.56 -2.09
N SER A 32 2.11 -0.47 -2.27
CA SER A 32 0.78 -0.37 -2.86
C SER A 32 -0.10 -1.55 -2.47
N ASP A 33 -1.41 -1.39 -2.61
CA ASP A 33 -2.38 -2.46 -2.36
C ASP A 33 -2.22 -3.63 -3.33
N VAL A 34 -1.91 -3.35 -4.58
CA VAL A 34 -1.61 -4.38 -5.60
C VAL A 34 -0.44 -5.26 -5.16
N MET A 35 0.60 -4.64 -4.60
CA MET A 35 1.76 -5.38 -4.11
C MET A 35 1.47 -6.10 -2.79
N ALA A 36 0.66 -5.52 -1.89
CA ALA A 36 0.20 -6.19 -0.68
C ALA A 36 -0.54 -7.49 -1.02
N ILE A 37 -1.46 -7.47 -1.98
CA ILE A 37 -2.21 -8.64 -2.42
C ILE A 37 -1.28 -9.73 -2.97
N GLY A 38 -0.30 -9.36 -3.80
CA GLY A 38 0.70 -10.30 -4.31
C GLY A 38 1.54 -10.94 -3.20
N ALA A 39 1.93 -10.15 -2.20
CA ALA A 39 2.68 -10.62 -1.04
C ALA A 39 1.83 -11.55 -0.14
N ILE A 40 0.56 -11.19 0.14
CA ILE A 40 -0.37 -12.06 0.89
C ILE A 40 -0.48 -13.42 0.21
N ARG A 41 -0.62 -13.46 -1.10
CA ARG A 41 -0.69 -14.74 -1.82
C ARG A 41 0.55 -15.61 -1.59
N ALA A 42 1.74 -15.03 -1.61
CA ALA A 42 2.99 -15.77 -1.35
C ALA A 42 3.08 -16.28 0.09
N ILE A 43 2.59 -15.51 1.06
CA ILE A 43 2.52 -15.89 2.48
C ILE A 43 1.60 -17.10 2.65
N LEU A 44 0.40 -17.04 2.07
CA LEU A 44 -0.59 -18.11 2.12
C LEU A 44 -0.08 -19.41 1.42
N ASP A 45 0.58 -19.28 0.28
CA ASP A 45 1.16 -20.43 -0.45
C ASP A 45 2.32 -21.10 0.31
N LYS A 46 2.95 -20.40 1.25
CA LYS A 46 3.94 -20.95 2.18
C LYS A 46 3.29 -21.65 3.38
N GLY A 47 1.96 -21.61 3.51
CA GLY A 47 1.20 -22.17 4.62
C GLY A 47 1.15 -21.25 5.85
N LEU A 48 1.57 -19.99 5.73
CA LEU A 48 1.50 -18.98 6.77
C LEU A 48 0.19 -18.18 6.67
N ARG A 49 -0.22 -17.54 7.76
CA ARG A 49 -1.49 -16.83 7.88
C ARG A 49 -1.28 -15.32 7.95
N VAL A 50 -2.24 -14.59 7.44
CA VAL A 50 -2.32 -13.12 7.56
C VAL A 50 -3.62 -12.78 8.27
N PRO A 51 -3.59 -12.09 9.39
CA PRO A 51 -2.44 -11.41 10.02
C PRO A 51 -1.66 -12.22 11.06
N GLU A 52 -2.09 -13.46 11.41
CA GLU A 52 -1.67 -14.17 12.61
C GLU A 52 -0.15 -14.46 12.64
N ASP A 53 0.44 -14.82 11.51
CA ASP A 53 1.86 -15.13 11.40
C ASP A 53 2.65 -13.94 10.83
N ILE A 54 2.05 -13.21 9.86
CA ILE A 54 2.66 -12.02 9.25
C ILE A 54 1.58 -10.96 9.03
N SER A 55 1.74 -9.81 9.67
CA SER A 55 0.95 -8.62 9.39
C SER A 55 1.36 -7.97 8.06
N ILE A 56 0.39 -7.40 7.32
CA ILE A 56 0.70 -6.69 6.09
C ILE A 56 -0.11 -5.40 5.96
N THR A 57 0.54 -4.35 5.47
CA THR A 57 -0.12 -3.10 5.11
C THR A 57 0.11 -2.78 3.65
N GLY A 58 -0.85 -2.07 3.04
CA GLY A 58 -0.76 -1.55 1.69
C GLY A 58 -0.66 -0.02 1.66
N PHE A 59 -0.81 0.51 0.46
CA PHE A 59 -0.87 1.94 0.17
C PHE A 59 -1.75 2.13 -1.07
N ASP A 60 -2.50 3.20 -1.17
CA ASP A 60 -3.47 3.70 -2.14
C ASP A 60 -4.91 3.72 -1.61
N GLY A 61 -5.31 2.79 -0.75
CA GLY A 61 -6.69 2.64 -0.26
C GLY A 61 -7.66 2.25 -1.37
N SER A 62 -7.22 1.33 -2.23
CA SER A 62 -7.99 0.90 -3.39
C SER A 62 -9.23 0.10 -3.00
N THR A 63 -10.26 0.14 -3.85
CA THR A 63 -11.46 -0.69 -3.69
C THR A 63 -11.12 -2.17 -3.57
N LEU A 64 -10.09 -2.64 -4.28
CA LEU A 64 -9.67 -4.02 -4.24
C LEU A 64 -9.14 -4.42 -2.85
N ALA A 65 -8.36 -3.55 -2.19
CA ALA A 65 -7.87 -3.78 -0.83
C ALA A 65 -9.01 -3.84 0.20
N GLU A 66 -10.08 -3.08 -0.05
CA GLU A 66 -11.27 -3.05 0.80
C GLU A 66 -12.08 -4.35 0.75
N TYR A 67 -12.19 -4.95 -0.45
CA TYR A 67 -12.93 -6.20 -0.67
C TYR A 67 -12.05 -7.46 -0.62
N TYR A 68 -10.75 -7.31 -0.42
CA TYR A 68 -9.85 -8.46 -0.27
C TYR A 68 -10.07 -9.18 1.07
N ASN A 69 -9.67 -10.43 1.16
CA ASN A 69 -9.73 -11.19 2.40
C ASN A 69 -8.34 -11.74 2.78
N PRO A 70 -7.77 -11.30 3.93
CA PRO A 70 -8.31 -10.29 4.84
C PRO A 70 -8.35 -8.88 4.23
N LYS A 71 -9.31 -8.04 4.65
CA LYS A 71 -9.36 -6.61 4.27
C LYS A 71 -8.05 -5.94 4.66
N ILE A 72 -7.42 -5.27 3.69
CA ILE A 72 -6.07 -4.73 3.86
C ILE A 72 -6.12 -3.37 4.58
N VAL A 73 -5.31 -3.23 5.62
CA VAL A 73 -5.01 -1.91 6.21
C VAL A 73 -4.15 -1.13 5.23
N SER A 74 -4.61 0.04 4.82
CA SER A 74 -3.97 0.84 3.77
C SER A 74 -4.10 2.33 4.03
N ILE A 75 -3.24 3.12 3.42
CA ILE A 75 -3.37 4.58 3.35
C ILE A 75 -4.25 4.93 2.16
N ARG A 76 -5.44 5.49 2.42
CA ARG A 76 -6.32 5.99 1.36
C ARG A 76 -5.91 7.39 0.95
N GLN A 77 -5.46 7.51 -0.29
CA GLN A 77 -5.13 8.79 -0.89
C GLN A 77 -6.40 9.50 -1.39
N PRO A 78 -6.57 10.80 -1.14
CA PRO A 78 -7.71 11.58 -1.61
C PRO A 78 -7.52 11.97 -3.10
N HIS A 79 -7.50 11.01 -4.01
CA HIS A 79 -7.16 11.22 -5.42
C HIS A 79 -7.99 12.30 -6.11
N LYS A 80 -9.30 12.41 -5.78
CA LYS A 80 -10.17 13.44 -6.36
C LYS A 80 -9.75 14.85 -5.94
N ASP A 81 -9.47 15.03 -4.65
CA ASP A 81 -9.06 16.33 -4.11
C ASP A 81 -7.65 16.69 -4.60
N MET A 82 -6.75 15.71 -4.65
CA MET A 82 -5.41 15.89 -5.22
C MET A 82 -5.49 16.34 -6.68
N ALA A 83 -6.32 15.68 -7.49
CA ALA A 83 -6.49 16.05 -8.89
C ALA A 83 -7.08 17.46 -9.04
N ALA A 84 -8.16 17.77 -8.34
CA ALA A 84 -8.80 19.08 -8.39
C ALA A 84 -7.85 20.21 -7.97
N ARG A 85 -7.16 20.04 -6.84
CA ARG A 85 -6.20 21.03 -6.34
C ARG A 85 -4.98 21.19 -7.26
N SER A 86 -4.48 20.10 -7.84
CA SER A 86 -3.36 20.16 -8.79
C SER A 86 -3.71 21.01 -10.02
N VAL A 87 -4.91 20.82 -10.57
CA VAL A 87 -5.40 21.61 -11.72
C VAL A 87 -5.57 23.09 -11.33
N GLU A 88 -6.19 23.36 -10.18
CA GLU A 88 -6.37 24.74 -9.70
C GLU A 88 -5.03 25.45 -9.46
N LEU A 89 -4.08 24.77 -8.84
CA LEU A 89 -2.73 25.31 -8.62
C LEU A 89 -2.02 25.58 -9.95
N LEU A 90 -2.15 24.68 -10.93
CA LEU A 90 -1.55 24.86 -12.25
C LEU A 90 -2.12 26.09 -12.96
N PHE A 91 -3.44 26.30 -12.98
CA PHE A 91 -4.06 27.50 -13.55
C PHE A 91 -3.60 28.77 -12.83
N ASN A 92 -3.56 28.77 -11.50
CA ASN A 92 -3.07 29.90 -10.72
C ASN A 92 -1.61 30.25 -11.05
N MET A 93 -0.76 29.25 -11.30
CA MET A 93 0.63 29.47 -11.70
C MET A 93 0.73 30.10 -13.10
N ILE A 94 -0.11 29.69 -14.04
CA ILE A 94 -0.14 30.21 -15.41
C ILE A 94 -0.68 31.64 -15.42
N ASP A 95 -1.86 31.86 -14.82
CA ASP A 95 -2.58 33.12 -14.93
C ASP A 95 -1.97 34.24 -14.06
N LEU A 96 -1.51 33.87 -12.86
CA LEU A 96 -1.05 34.84 -11.87
C LEU A 96 0.48 34.96 -11.80
N HIS A 97 1.21 34.22 -12.64
CA HIS A 97 2.68 34.18 -12.64
C HIS A 97 3.25 33.94 -11.22
N LYS A 98 2.49 33.25 -10.36
CA LYS A 98 2.94 32.87 -9.02
C LYS A 98 3.95 31.73 -9.12
N GLY A 99 4.99 31.80 -8.30
CA GLY A 99 5.99 30.74 -8.20
C GLY A 99 5.41 29.40 -7.74
N SER A 100 6.26 28.39 -7.57
CA SER A 100 5.86 27.04 -7.15
C SER A 100 5.02 27.08 -5.88
N CYS A 101 3.90 26.34 -5.88
CA CYS A 101 3.04 26.14 -4.73
C CYS A 101 3.22 24.75 -4.18
N HIS A 102 3.18 24.62 -2.85
CA HIS A 102 3.18 23.35 -2.15
C HIS A 102 1.96 23.26 -1.24
N GLU A 103 1.21 22.19 -1.36
CA GLU A 103 0.01 21.95 -0.55
C GLU A 103 -0.01 20.50 -0.07
N ILE A 104 -0.34 20.30 1.20
CA ILE A 104 -0.49 18.98 1.80
C ILE A 104 -1.97 18.69 1.93
N ILE A 105 -2.43 17.60 1.30
CA ILE A 105 -3.80 17.14 1.38
C ILE A 105 -3.88 15.99 2.38
N PRO A 106 -4.81 16.04 3.36
CA PRO A 106 -4.95 14.98 4.36
C PRO A 106 -5.27 13.62 3.72
N PHE A 107 -4.75 12.56 4.31
CA PHE A 107 -5.03 11.18 3.94
C PHE A 107 -5.79 10.46 5.07
N GLU A 108 -6.30 9.26 4.80
CA GLU A 108 -6.98 8.41 5.76
C GLU A 108 -6.26 7.06 5.89
N LEU A 109 -6.17 6.56 7.13
CA LEU A 109 -5.81 5.17 7.37
C LEU A 109 -7.10 4.32 7.31
N THR A 110 -7.17 3.36 6.38
CA THR A 110 -8.33 2.49 6.27
C THR A 110 -8.28 1.40 7.33
N GLU A 111 -9.40 1.13 7.97
CA GLU A 111 -9.54 -0.02 8.84
C GLU A 111 -9.49 -1.33 8.04
N GLY A 112 -8.83 -2.33 8.59
CA GLY A 112 -8.69 -3.63 7.95
C GLY A 112 -8.45 -4.75 8.95
N LYS A 113 -8.20 -5.96 8.43
CA LYS A 113 -7.93 -7.16 9.21
C LYS A 113 -6.59 -7.81 8.85
N SER A 114 -5.75 -7.11 8.10
CA SER A 114 -4.45 -7.63 7.65
C SER A 114 -3.31 -7.35 8.62
N VAL A 115 -3.60 -6.74 9.77
CA VAL A 115 -2.63 -6.42 10.81
C VAL A 115 -3.14 -6.95 12.15
N ALA A 116 -2.27 -7.62 12.90
CA ALA A 116 -2.50 -8.05 14.26
C ALA A 116 -1.49 -7.42 15.23
N ARG A 117 -1.87 -7.36 16.50
CA ARG A 117 -0.95 -7.02 17.57
C ARG A 117 -0.04 -8.22 17.85
N ILE A 118 1.23 -7.96 18.05
CA ILE A 118 2.19 -8.94 18.55
C ILE A 118 2.20 -8.79 20.07
N ASP A 119 1.92 -9.87 20.78
CA ASP A 119 2.01 -9.95 22.24
C ASP A 119 3.42 -10.29 22.70
#